data_d102b6d2d30b8ddaad0632f92f2568d9
#
_entry.id   d102b6d2d30b8ddaad0632f92f2568d9
#
_cell.length_a   1.000
_cell.length_b   1.000
_cell.length_c   1.000
_cell.angle_alpha   90.00
_cell.angle_beta   90.00
_cell.angle_gamma   90.00
#
_symmetry.space_group_name_H-M   'P 1'
#
loop_
_entity.id
_entity.type
_entity.pdbx_description
1 polymer ?
#
loop_
_entity_poly.entity_id
_entity_poly.type
_entity_poly.pdbx_seq_one_letter_code
_entity_poly.pdbx_strand_id
1 'polypeptide(L)'
;KSNANNTPLITDLPKNIKQKDSCFYIKHGSFKDTLCDNLNDDFSDEYIDYHFLGHWDSLKYAIFESGIYEELIYFIYNIENGNKTFLWNIPVLSPDKKFVLTSSFDLVAGFQPNGIQMFEIIEKKIEKEFEIEFELWGPDSCYWINENEVVFKRIILDFDDNSVKNEEYTLMKISKLKV
;
A
#
# COMPACT_ATOMS: atom_id res chain seq x y z
N LYS A 1 11.10 11.23 -19.34
CA LYS A 1 10.33 10.02 -19.01
C LYS A 1 11.15 9.26 -17.98
N SER A 2 10.74 9.31 -16.72
CA SER A 2 11.36 8.51 -15.67
C SER A 2 11.01 7.05 -15.92
N ASN A 3 12.01 6.19 -16.03
CA ASN A 3 11.80 4.76 -16.04
C ASN A 3 11.55 4.35 -14.57
N ALA A 4 10.27 4.26 -14.20
CA ALA A 4 9.90 3.65 -12.93
C ALA A 4 10.34 2.17 -12.95
N ASN A 5 11.09 1.77 -11.95
CA ASN A 5 11.61 0.40 -11.80
C ASN A 5 10.90 -0.35 -10.67
N ASN A 6 9.65 -0.01 -10.39
CA ASN A 6 8.84 -0.76 -9.43
C ASN A 6 8.70 -2.22 -9.87
N THR A 7 8.81 -3.14 -8.93
CA THR A 7 8.38 -4.52 -9.20
C THR A 7 6.87 -4.53 -9.44
N PRO A 8 6.40 -4.94 -10.62
CA PRO A 8 5.00 -4.84 -10.97
C PRO A 8 4.12 -5.76 -10.10
N LEU A 9 2.89 -5.30 -9.83
CA LEU A 9 1.83 -6.14 -9.32
C LEU A 9 1.25 -7.00 -10.45
N ILE A 10 0.99 -8.28 -10.14
CA ILE A 10 0.25 -9.18 -11.01
C ILE A 10 -1.23 -9.05 -10.61
N THR A 11 -2.07 -8.58 -11.51
CA THR A 11 -3.48 -8.26 -11.22
C THR A 11 -4.43 -9.46 -11.34
N ASP A 12 -4.00 -10.56 -11.96
CA ASP A 12 -4.78 -11.79 -11.96
C ASP A 12 -4.74 -12.45 -10.56
N LEU A 13 -5.82 -13.11 -10.17
CA LEU A 13 -5.86 -13.83 -8.91
C LEU A 13 -4.82 -14.97 -8.88
N PRO A 14 -3.99 -15.06 -7.83
CA PRO A 14 -3.05 -16.17 -7.70
C PRO A 14 -3.81 -17.49 -7.45
N LYS A 15 -3.19 -18.61 -7.80
CA LYS A 15 -3.81 -19.96 -7.67
C LYS A 15 -4.33 -20.28 -6.26
N ASN A 16 -3.79 -19.62 -5.27
CA ASN A 16 -4.11 -19.81 -3.85
C ASN A 16 -5.34 -19.01 -3.41
N ILE A 17 -5.85 -18.10 -4.22
CA ILE A 17 -7.01 -17.25 -3.92
C ILE A 17 -8.09 -17.52 -4.96
N LYS A 18 -9.30 -17.74 -4.49
CA LYS A 18 -10.50 -17.86 -5.34
C LYS A 18 -11.54 -16.88 -4.87
N GLN A 19 -12.06 -16.10 -5.79
CA GLN A 19 -13.22 -15.26 -5.53
C GLN A 19 -14.50 -16.03 -5.89
N LYS A 20 -15.44 -16.02 -4.97
CA LYS A 20 -16.79 -16.56 -5.20
C LYS A 20 -17.78 -15.74 -4.39
N ASP A 21 -18.84 -15.27 -5.05
CA ASP A 21 -19.81 -14.35 -4.47
C ASP A 21 -19.06 -13.10 -3.91
N SER A 22 -19.35 -12.69 -2.70
CA SER A 22 -18.69 -11.60 -2.00
C SER A 22 -17.50 -12.04 -1.13
N CYS A 23 -16.85 -13.16 -1.43
CA CYS A 23 -15.78 -13.71 -0.61
C CYS A 23 -14.53 -14.06 -1.40
N PHE A 24 -13.37 -13.80 -0.80
CA PHE A 24 -12.09 -14.35 -1.23
C PHE A 24 -11.71 -15.54 -0.33
N TYR A 25 -11.61 -16.72 -0.91
CA TYR A 25 -11.19 -17.96 -0.24
C TYR A 25 -9.70 -18.17 -0.48
N ILE A 26 -8.91 -18.20 0.58
CA ILE A 26 -7.46 -18.30 0.54
C ILE A 26 -7.03 -19.66 1.05
N LYS A 27 -6.17 -20.36 0.30
CA LYS A 27 -5.65 -21.68 0.71
C LYS A 27 -4.20 -21.84 0.35
N HIS A 28 -3.35 -22.15 1.34
CA HIS A 28 -1.96 -22.52 1.16
C HIS A 28 -1.59 -23.70 2.07
N GLY A 29 -1.31 -24.86 1.50
CA GLY A 29 -1.08 -26.07 2.29
C GLY A 29 -2.28 -26.42 3.19
N SER A 30 -2.05 -26.48 4.51
CA SER A 30 -3.08 -26.65 5.52
C SER A 30 -3.76 -25.34 5.95
N PHE A 31 -3.15 -24.19 5.67
CA PHE A 31 -3.71 -22.87 5.99
C PHE A 31 -4.93 -22.58 5.12
N LYS A 32 -5.99 -22.06 5.75
CA LYS A 32 -7.21 -21.61 5.07
C LYS A 32 -7.71 -20.36 5.77
N ASP A 33 -8.13 -19.38 4.98
CA ASP A 33 -8.76 -18.16 5.45
C ASP A 33 -9.81 -17.68 4.46
N THR A 34 -10.66 -16.76 4.90
CA THR A 34 -11.72 -16.20 4.07
C THR A 34 -11.89 -14.72 4.41
N LEU A 35 -11.88 -13.86 3.38
CA LEU A 35 -12.24 -12.45 3.48
C LEU A 35 -13.58 -12.30 2.77
N CYS A 36 -14.63 -11.96 3.51
CA CYS A 36 -15.98 -11.77 2.96
C CYS A 36 -16.47 -10.37 3.24
N ASP A 37 -17.15 -9.80 2.26
CA ASP A 37 -17.84 -8.54 2.45
C ASP A 37 -18.97 -8.70 3.48
N ASN A 38 -19.19 -7.64 4.24
CA ASN A 38 -20.37 -7.47 5.07
C ASN A 38 -21.05 -6.15 4.67
N LEU A 39 -22.03 -6.22 3.79
CA LEU A 39 -22.71 -5.08 3.20
C LEU A 39 -24.08 -4.79 3.86
N ASN A 40 -24.32 -5.32 5.06
CA ASN A 40 -25.68 -5.30 5.67
C ASN A 40 -26.15 -3.94 6.12
N ASP A 41 -25.25 -2.97 6.33
CA ASP A 41 -25.61 -1.59 6.69
C ASP A 41 -24.46 -0.65 6.30
N ASP A 42 -24.68 0.18 5.28
CA ASP A 42 -23.68 1.11 4.74
C ASP A 42 -23.21 2.16 5.76
N PHE A 43 -23.90 2.28 6.90
CA PHE A 43 -23.62 3.27 7.95
C PHE A 43 -23.20 2.61 9.27
N SER A 44 -22.95 1.31 9.29
CA SER A 44 -22.50 0.61 10.50
C SER A 44 -21.00 0.38 10.50
N ASP A 45 -20.39 0.34 11.68
CA ASP A 45 -18.99 -0.06 11.90
C ASP A 45 -18.72 -1.50 11.46
N GLU A 46 -19.78 -2.26 11.12
CA GLU A 46 -19.68 -3.63 10.61
C GLU A 46 -19.61 -3.71 9.09
N TYR A 47 -19.87 -2.59 8.38
CA TYR A 47 -19.73 -2.54 6.93
C TYR A 47 -18.26 -2.79 6.55
N ILE A 48 -18.02 -3.73 5.67
CA ILE A 48 -16.72 -4.01 5.09
C ILE A 48 -16.88 -4.62 3.71
N ASP A 49 -16.13 -4.10 2.74
CA ASP A 49 -15.96 -4.70 1.44
C ASP A 49 -14.47 -4.94 1.14
N TYR A 50 -14.16 -5.92 0.30
CA TYR A 50 -12.80 -6.26 -0.06
C TYR A 50 -12.57 -6.22 -1.56
N HIS A 51 -11.53 -5.52 -1.99
CA HIS A 51 -11.09 -5.48 -3.38
C HIS A 51 -9.65 -6.02 -3.50
N PHE A 52 -9.47 -7.00 -4.36
CA PHE A 52 -8.15 -7.51 -4.68
C PHE A 52 -7.47 -6.56 -5.68
N LEU A 53 -6.31 -6.02 -5.33
CA LEU A 53 -5.54 -5.09 -6.17
C LEU A 53 -4.44 -5.79 -6.97
N GLY A 54 -3.90 -6.88 -6.45
CA GLY A 54 -2.82 -7.61 -7.08
C GLY A 54 -2.00 -8.45 -6.12
N HIS A 55 -0.92 -9.06 -6.62
CA HIS A 55 -0.03 -9.86 -5.80
C HIS A 55 1.42 -9.83 -6.27
N TRP A 56 2.33 -10.22 -5.37
CA TRP A 56 3.73 -10.51 -5.67
C TRP A 56 3.98 -12.01 -5.45
N ASP A 57 3.86 -12.80 -6.50
CA ASP A 57 3.90 -14.29 -6.42
C ASP A 57 5.18 -14.82 -5.76
N SER A 58 6.34 -14.23 -6.06
CA SER A 58 7.62 -14.65 -5.48
C SER A 58 7.69 -14.45 -3.96
N LEU A 59 6.90 -13.53 -3.41
CA LEU A 59 6.86 -13.21 -1.97
C LEU A 59 5.67 -13.85 -1.26
N LYS A 60 4.70 -14.38 -2.01
CA LYS A 60 3.43 -14.89 -1.49
C LYS A 60 2.59 -13.84 -0.76
N TYR A 61 2.63 -12.61 -1.27
CA TYR A 61 1.82 -11.50 -0.76
C TYR A 61 0.75 -11.10 -1.76
N ALA A 62 -0.46 -10.94 -1.28
CA ALA A 62 -1.59 -10.33 -1.97
C ALA A 62 -1.86 -8.94 -1.39
N ILE A 63 -2.30 -8.03 -2.21
CA ILE A 63 -2.64 -6.66 -1.83
C ILE A 63 -4.13 -6.50 -1.96
N PHE A 64 -4.75 -6.03 -0.90
CA PHE A 64 -6.18 -5.74 -0.83
C PHE A 64 -6.42 -4.29 -0.43
N GLU A 65 -7.52 -3.79 -0.91
CA GLU A 65 -8.20 -2.61 -0.41
C GLU A 65 -9.46 -3.07 0.31
N SER A 66 -9.83 -2.39 1.37
CA SER A 66 -11.07 -2.62 2.10
C SER A 66 -11.72 -1.28 2.40
N GLY A 67 -12.97 -1.11 2.00
CA GLY A 67 -13.83 -0.03 2.43
C GLY A 67 -14.45 -0.35 3.78
N ILE A 68 -14.34 0.56 4.74
CA ILE A 68 -14.98 0.47 6.05
C ILE A 68 -15.64 1.80 6.31
N TYR A 69 -16.99 1.88 6.17
CA TYR A 69 -17.77 3.11 6.34
C TYR A 69 -17.23 4.27 5.46
N GLU A 70 -16.53 5.25 6.03
CA GLU A 70 -15.93 6.39 5.31
C GLU A 70 -14.43 6.24 5.08
N GLU A 71 -13.83 5.11 5.47
CA GLU A 71 -12.38 4.88 5.39
C GLU A 71 -12.03 3.84 4.32
N LEU A 72 -10.91 4.07 3.64
CA LEU A 72 -10.28 3.14 2.72
C LEU A 72 -9.00 2.61 3.36
N ILE A 73 -8.97 1.30 3.60
CA ILE A 73 -7.83 0.63 4.24
C ILE A 73 -7.12 -0.23 3.22
N TYR A 74 -5.81 -0.04 3.08
CA TYR A 74 -4.96 -0.89 2.26
C TYR A 74 -4.19 -1.86 3.14
N PHE A 75 -4.00 -3.08 2.69
CA PHE A 75 -3.13 -4.02 3.40
C PHE A 75 -2.47 -5.05 2.48
N ILE A 76 -1.27 -5.45 2.89
CA ILE A 76 -0.59 -6.62 2.35
C ILE A 76 -1.02 -7.82 3.18
N TYR A 77 -1.48 -8.86 2.49
CA TYR A 77 -1.91 -10.12 3.06
C TYR A 77 -0.90 -11.22 2.73
N ASN A 78 -0.33 -11.85 3.74
CA ASN A 78 0.54 -13.00 3.55
C ASN A 78 -0.30 -14.25 3.29
N ILE A 79 -0.23 -14.79 2.05
CA ILE A 79 -1.03 -15.95 1.61
C ILE A 79 -0.67 -17.22 2.39
N GLU A 80 0.55 -17.32 2.95
CA GLU A 80 1.02 -18.51 3.64
C GLU A 80 0.49 -18.64 5.07
N ASN A 81 0.22 -17.52 5.76
CA ASN A 81 -0.12 -17.51 7.18
C ASN A 81 -1.24 -16.54 7.61
N GLY A 82 -1.75 -15.72 6.70
CA GLY A 82 -2.85 -14.80 6.97
C GLY A 82 -2.47 -13.48 7.66
N ASN A 83 -1.18 -13.24 7.91
CA ASN A 83 -0.76 -11.98 8.51
C ASN A 83 -1.08 -10.80 7.59
N LYS A 84 -1.61 -9.73 8.19
CA LYS A 84 -1.93 -8.48 7.50
C LYS A 84 -0.94 -7.39 7.94
N THR A 85 -0.44 -6.62 6.98
CA THR A 85 0.32 -5.39 7.21
C THR A 85 -0.47 -4.24 6.63
N PHE A 86 -0.97 -3.35 7.48
CA PHE A 86 -1.80 -2.20 7.08
C PHE A 86 -0.96 -1.08 6.51
N LEU A 87 -1.50 -0.43 5.49
CA LEU A 87 -0.82 0.57 4.69
C LEU A 87 -1.70 1.81 4.53
N TRP A 88 -1.08 2.95 4.30
CA TRP A 88 -1.79 4.20 4.02
C TRP A 88 -2.30 4.29 2.57
N ASN A 89 -1.72 3.54 1.64
CA ASN A 89 -2.11 3.54 0.23
C ASN A 89 -1.53 2.32 -0.50
N ILE A 90 -1.77 2.21 -1.79
CA ILE A 90 -1.26 1.14 -2.65
C ILE A 90 0.28 1.09 -2.59
N PRO A 91 0.86 -0.07 -2.27
CA PRO A 91 2.31 -0.19 -2.11
C PRO A 91 3.06 -0.29 -3.44
N VAL A 92 4.30 0.21 -3.44
CA VAL A 92 5.28 -0.03 -4.48
C VAL A 92 6.45 -0.84 -3.95
N LEU A 93 6.76 -1.94 -4.61
CA LEU A 93 7.85 -2.85 -4.24
C LEU A 93 9.15 -2.45 -4.95
N SER A 94 10.27 -2.43 -4.21
CA SER A 94 11.58 -2.15 -4.78
C SER A 94 12.00 -3.18 -5.83
N PRO A 95 12.90 -2.83 -6.77
CA PRO A 95 13.37 -3.74 -7.81
C PRO A 95 14.03 -5.01 -7.27
N ASP A 96 14.76 -4.89 -6.15
CA ASP A 96 15.40 -6.01 -5.45
C ASP A 96 14.46 -6.75 -4.48
N LYS A 97 13.21 -6.30 -4.36
CA LYS A 97 12.14 -6.87 -3.53
C LYS A 97 12.44 -6.87 -2.02
N LYS A 98 13.28 -5.96 -1.56
CA LYS A 98 13.60 -5.84 -0.12
C LYS A 98 12.78 -4.79 0.60
N PHE A 99 12.25 -3.81 -0.12
CA PHE A 99 11.51 -2.71 0.48
C PHE A 99 10.14 -2.53 -0.16
N VAL A 100 9.18 -2.24 0.70
CA VAL A 100 7.85 -1.78 0.31
C VAL A 100 7.70 -0.34 0.76
N LEU A 101 7.18 0.51 -0.11
CA LEU A 101 6.92 1.90 0.16
C LEU A 101 5.47 2.23 -0.16
N THR A 102 4.85 3.08 0.64
CA THR A 102 3.57 3.71 0.32
C THR A 102 3.68 5.23 0.44
N SER A 103 2.88 5.94 -0.34
CA SER A 103 2.71 7.38 -0.24
C SER A 103 1.23 7.70 -0.22
N SER A 104 0.82 8.57 0.69
CA SER A 104 -0.56 9.02 0.83
C SER A 104 -0.61 10.54 0.85
N PHE A 105 -1.47 11.10 0.00
CA PHE A 105 -1.73 12.53 -0.10
C PHE A 105 -3.12 12.83 0.44
N ASP A 106 -3.17 13.41 1.64
CA ASP A 106 -4.40 13.85 2.28
C ASP A 106 -4.15 15.08 3.17
N LEU A 107 -3.89 16.23 2.53
CA LEU A 107 -3.66 17.50 3.23
C LEU A 107 -4.94 18.22 3.67
N VAL A 108 -6.09 17.81 3.16
CA VAL A 108 -7.34 18.57 3.31
C VAL A 108 -8.42 17.78 4.03
N ALA A 109 -8.68 16.57 3.60
CA ALA A 109 -9.80 15.77 4.10
C ALA A 109 -9.50 15.12 5.46
N GLY A 110 -8.26 14.70 5.70
CA GLY A 110 -7.84 14.11 6.96
C GLY A 110 -8.38 12.69 7.21
N PHE A 111 -8.83 12.00 6.16
CA PHE A 111 -9.27 10.60 6.25
C PHE A 111 -8.09 9.63 6.31
N GLN A 112 -6.98 9.98 5.68
CA GLN A 112 -5.75 9.19 5.67
C GLN A 112 -4.57 10.03 6.17
N PRO A 113 -3.54 9.41 6.76
CA PRO A 113 -2.30 10.13 7.07
C PRO A 113 -1.67 10.69 5.77
N ASN A 114 -1.21 11.93 5.83
CA ASN A 114 -0.55 12.59 4.71
C ASN A 114 0.97 12.38 4.80
N GLY A 115 1.51 11.38 4.10
CA GLY A 115 2.93 11.07 4.26
C GLY A 115 3.40 9.80 3.55
N ILE A 116 4.44 9.21 4.09
CA ILE A 116 5.07 8.00 3.57
C ILE A 116 5.28 6.95 4.66
N GLN A 117 5.12 5.69 4.30
CA GLN A 117 5.54 4.55 5.11
C GLN A 117 6.54 3.71 4.32
N MET A 118 7.55 3.21 5.01
CA MET A 118 8.52 2.26 4.47
C MET A 118 8.62 1.02 5.34
N PHE A 119 8.66 -0.12 4.68
CA PHE A 119 8.81 -1.43 5.30
C PHE A 119 9.98 -2.18 4.66
N GLU A 120 10.71 -2.96 5.45
CA GLU A 120 11.71 -3.90 4.97
C GLU A 120 11.12 -5.32 4.94
N ILE A 121 11.52 -6.11 3.95
CA ILE A 121 11.17 -7.53 3.85
C ILE A 121 12.37 -8.35 4.30
N ILE A 122 12.27 -8.91 5.51
CA ILE A 122 13.29 -9.74 6.13
C ILE A 122 12.72 -11.16 6.29
N GLU A 123 13.35 -12.17 5.69
CA GLU A 123 12.92 -13.57 5.79
C GLU A 123 11.41 -13.78 5.54
N LYS A 124 10.90 -13.09 4.51
CA LYS A 124 9.47 -13.07 4.16
C LYS A 124 8.54 -12.47 5.24
N LYS A 125 9.05 -11.64 6.13
CA LYS A 125 8.26 -10.80 7.02
C LYS A 125 8.35 -9.36 6.57
N ILE A 126 7.28 -8.63 6.72
CA ILE A 126 7.22 -7.20 6.44
C ILE A 126 7.34 -6.48 7.77
N GLU A 127 8.42 -5.76 7.98
CA GLU A 127 8.72 -5.01 9.19
C GLU A 127 8.74 -3.51 8.88
N LYS A 128 8.02 -2.71 9.67
CA LYS A 128 7.97 -1.26 9.45
C LYS A 128 9.30 -0.63 9.86
N GLU A 129 9.95 0.04 8.92
CA GLU A 129 11.18 0.79 9.13
C GLU A 129 10.90 2.19 9.67
N PHE A 130 9.99 2.90 9.00
CA PHE A 130 9.56 4.23 9.45
C PHE A 130 8.22 4.62 8.81
N GLU A 131 7.61 5.64 9.39
CA GLU A 131 6.54 6.44 8.80
C GLU A 131 6.78 7.91 9.13
N ILE A 132 6.47 8.77 8.18
CA ILE A 132 6.65 10.23 8.31
C ILE A 132 5.43 10.91 7.71
N GLU A 133 4.80 11.77 8.51
CA GLU A 133 3.72 12.65 8.06
C GLU A 133 4.27 14.03 7.71
N PHE A 134 3.64 14.69 6.75
CA PHE A 134 4.00 16.02 6.26
C PHE A 134 2.84 16.99 6.44
N GLU A 135 3.12 18.18 6.92
CA GLU A 135 2.10 19.22 7.19
C GLU A 135 1.94 20.23 6.04
N LEU A 136 2.99 20.48 5.27
CA LEU A 136 3.04 21.56 4.28
C LEU A 136 2.97 21.10 2.83
N TRP A 137 3.06 19.80 2.61
CA TRP A 137 2.99 19.18 1.29
C TRP A 137 2.61 17.71 1.43
N GLY A 138 2.12 17.10 0.36
CA GLY A 138 1.81 15.69 0.37
C GLY A 138 2.44 14.93 -0.79
N PRO A 139 2.81 13.64 -0.60
CA PRO A 139 3.35 12.78 -1.64
C PRO A 139 2.21 12.11 -2.40
N ASP A 140 1.85 12.66 -3.57
CA ASP A 140 0.80 12.12 -4.44
C ASP A 140 1.12 10.72 -4.97
N SER A 141 2.37 10.50 -5.34
CA SER A 141 2.84 9.22 -5.87
C SER A 141 4.32 9.02 -5.61
N CYS A 142 4.73 7.74 -5.59
CA CYS A 142 6.14 7.38 -5.48
C CYS A 142 6.51 6.26 -6.46
N TYR A 143 7.77 6.23 -6.86
CA TYR A 143 8.34 5.16 -7.69
C TYR A 143 9.84 4.99 -7.46
N TRP A 144 10.29 3.76 -7.57
CA TRP A 144 11.70 3.40 -7.48
C TRP A 144 12.45 3.75 -8.77
N ILE A 145 13.60 4.41 -8.66
CA ILE A 145 14.55 4.57 -9.75
C ILE A 145 15.51 3.37 -9.80
N ASN A 146 15.95 2.95 -8.63
CA ASN A 146 16.80 1.78 -8.40
C ASN A 146 16.56 1.23 -6.99
N GLU A 147 17.38 0.31 -6.54
CA GLU A 147 17.25 -0.39 -5.25
C GLU A 147 17.35 0.54 -4.01
N ASN A 148 17.95 1.73 -4.18
CA ASN A 148 18.24 2.66 -3.09
C ASN A 148 17.70 4.08 -3.31
N GLU A 149 17.02 4.32 -4.40
CA GLU A 149 16.53 5.66 -4.75
C GLU A 149 15.07 5.63 -5.16
N VAL A 150 14.28 6.48 -4.52
CA VAL A 150 12.84 6.66 -4.74
C VAL A 150 12.58 8.12 -5.08
N VAL A 151 11.70 8.36 -6.04
CA VAL A 151 11.18 9.69 -6.34
C VAL A 151 9.74 9.78 -5.87
N PHE A 152 9.42 10.90 -5.24
CA PHE A 152 8.07 11.30 -4.86
C PHE A 152 7.63 12.48 -5.71
N LYS A 153 6.38 12.44 -6.18
CA LYS A 153 5.70 13.62 -6.68
C LYS A 153 5.11 14.36 -5.48
N ARG A 154 5.62 15.55 -5.20
CA ARG A 154 5.15 16.43 -4.12
C ARG A 154 4.06 17.35 -4.63
N ILE A 155 2.97 17.43 -3.90
CA ILE A 155 1.91 18.42 -4.11
C ILE A 155 1.98 19.44 -2.97
N ILE A 156 2.07 20.69 -3.33
CA ILE A 156 2.00 21.84 -2.41
C ILE A 156 0.70 22.56 -2.70
N LEU A 157 -0.15 22.68 -1.67
CA LEU A 157 -1.43 23.38 -1.80
C LEU A 157 -1.30 24.86 -1.39
N ASP A 158 -2.14 25.68 -1.98
CA ASP A 158 -2.49 26.97 -1.41
C ASP A 158 -3.60 26.73 -0.36
N PHE A 159 -3.29 27.03 0.90
CA PHE A 159 -4.24 26.76 1.99
C PHE A 159 -5.40 27.77 2.07
N ASP A 160 -5.36 28.84 1.27
CA ASP A 160 -6.47 29.80 1.20
C ASP A 160 -7.66 29.26 0.40
N ASP A 161 -7.39 28.48 -0.65
CA ASP A 161 -8.41 27.92 -1.53
C ASP A 161 -8.29 26.41 -1.83
N ASN A 162 -7.33 25.74 -1.19
CA ASN A 162 -6.99 24.31 -1.39
C ASN A 162 -6.62 23.96 -2.84
N SER A 163 -6.23 24.93 -3.64
CA SER A 163 -5.75 24.67 -5.00
C SER A 163 -4.30 24.17 -5.01
N VAL A 164 -3.93 23.45 -6.05
CA VAL A 164 -2.54 23.05 -6.24
C VAL A 164 -1.70 24.28 -6.61
N LYS A 165 -0.83 24.69 -5.69
CA LYS A 165 0.10 25.81 -5.88
C LYS A 165 1.33 25.41 -6.67
N ASN A 166 1.86 24.23 -6.41
CA ASN A 166 3.05 23.71 -7.07
C ASN A 166 3.11 22.18 -7.05
N GLU A 167 3.72 21.61 -8.09
CA GLU A 167 4.07 20.20 -8.18
C GLU A 167 5.59 20.08 -8.37
N GLU A 168 6.21 19.27 -7.53
CA GLU A 168 7.66 19.06 -7.55
C GLU A 168 7.99 17.58 -7.45
N TYR A 169 9.23 17.21 -7.80
CA TYR A 169 9.75 15.87 -7.61
C TYR A 169 10.90 15.89 -6.60
N THR A 170 10.82 15.02 -5.61
CA THR A 170 11.84 14.89 -4.57
C THR A 170 12.45 13.49 -4.61
N LEU A 171 13.79 13.45 -4.61
CA LEU A 171 14.55 12.21 -4.52
C LEU A 171 14.84 11.86 -3.06
N MET A 172 14.45 10.66 -2.66
CA MET A 172 14.85 10.05 -1.39
C MET A 172 15.90 8.97 -1.66
N LYS A 173 16.99 8.99 -0.88
CA LYS A 173 18.01 7.94 -0.88
C LYS A 173 17.92 7.09 0.38
N ILE A 174 17.91 5.80 0.19
CA ILE A 174 17.90 4.82 1.27
C ILE A 174 19.35 4.38 1.50
N SER A 175 19.89 4.69 2.67
CA SER A 175 21.22 4.24 3.07
C SER A 175 21.10 3.44 4.35
N LYS A 176 21.47 2.16 4.32
CA LYS A 176 21.70 1.41 5.56
C LYS A 176 23.01 1.88 6.16
N LEU A 177 22.96 2.35 7.40
CA LEU A 177 24.16 2.48 8.22
C LEU A 177 24.77 1.07 8.31
N LYS A 178 25.95 0.89 7.74
CA LYS A 178 26.76 -0.31 8.01
C LYS A 178 27.17 -0.24 9.47
N VAL A 179 26.50 -1.01 10.33
CA VAL A 179 26.94 -1.28 11.69
C VAL A 179 28.07 -2.30 11.63
#